data_cbc9977abc08bfaf21c0322d22d7304d
#
_entry.id   cbc9977abc08bfaf21c0322d22d7304d
#
_cell.length_a   1.000
_cell.length_b   1.000
_cell.length_c   1.000
_cell.angle_alpha   90.00
_cell.angle_beta   90.00
_cell.angle_gamma   90.00
#
_symmetry.space_group_name_H-M   'P 1'
#
loop_
_entity.id
_entity.type
_entity.pdbx_description
1 polymer ?
#
loop_
_entity_poly.entity_id
_entity_poly.type
_entity_poly.pdbx_seq_one_letter_code
_entity_poly.pdbx_strand_id
1 'polypeptide(L)'
;MFQIAVIIINYNFEQFTIDLIESILKHSAKDLKYQIIVVDNASKLKSFTKLKKHLSQYPENDNIRLVRSEINTGFGGGNNLGVKHAEAEYYAFINSDVLFENDCLSAMKSFLDSRPDVGVATPQMLSMEGKTKASFIHFISPAYEIFGRSILKWIDVKKYPKARKKYNHPIRVASVAGSFMFFRAVDFDAIGGFDPQIFLYYEETDVCKRLLDHGQSAYLVPDSTYKHYHGGSTEKNLKRKMELVISKYYVLKKHHPLLGFYLFWVVDLVSSLVKLPFKPKQWPLFYLKLIQAPLHRSLRHESS
;
A
#
# COMPACT_ATOMS: atom_id res chain seq x y z
N MET A 1 4.95 25.13 -7.38
CA MET A 1 4.48 23.73 -7.42
C MET A 1 5.68 22.82 -7.25
N PHE A 2 5.56 21.81 -6.41
CA PHE A 2 6.59 20.79 -6.23
C PHE A 2 6.56 19.77 -7.37
N GLN A 3 7.67 19.09 -7.60
CA GLN A 3 7.68 17.96 -8.53
C GLN A 3 7.08 16.71 -7.86
N ILE A 4 7.39 16.49 -6.57
CA ILE A 4 6.93 15.30 -5.84
C ILE A 4 6.35 15.69 -4.49
N ALA A 5 5.20 15.13 -4.13
CA ALA A 5 4.70 15.09 -2.76
C ALA A 5 4.88 13.69 -2.18
N VAL A 6 5.74 13.57 -1.18
CA VAL A 6 5.90 12.36 -0.38
C VAL A 6 4.87 12.37 0.74
N ILE A 7 3.99 11.38 0.77
CA ILE A 7 2.91 11.25 1.76
C ILE A 7 3.22 10.05 2.66
N ILE A 8 3.31 10.30 3.96
CA ILE A 8 3.69 9.33 4.98
C ILE A 8 2.60 9.29 6.05
N ILE A 9 2.08 8.10 6.35
CA ILE A 9 1.12 7.92 7.45
C ILE A 9 1.86 7.47 8.71
N ASN A 10 1.70 8.23 9.78
CA ASN A 10 2.10 7.84 11.13
C ASN A 10 0.89 7.35 11.93
N TYR A 11 1.02 6.18 12.57
CA TYR A 11 0.05 5.70 13.56
C TYR A 11 0.76 4.98 14.71
N ASN A 12 1.08 5.73 15.77
CA ASN A 12 1.78 5.25 16.98
C ASN A 12 3.23 4.73 16.78
N PHE A 13 3.88 5.05 15.67
CA PHE A 13 5.24 4.60 15.34
C PHE A 13 6.12 5.78 14.90
N GLU A 14 6.16 6.85 15.70
CA GLU A 14 6.84 8.09 15.39
C GLU A 14 8.33 7.90 15.02
N GLN A 15 9.03 6.95 15.66
CA GLN A 15 10.45 6.73 15.37
C GLN A 15 10.68 6.25 13.94
N PHE A 16 9.89 5.31 13.45
CA PHE A 16 9.98 4.87 12.06
C PHE A 16 9.72 6.02 11.08
N THR A 17 8.73 6.87 11.38
CA THR A 17 8.42 8.04 10.56
C THR A 17 9.61 9.02 10.50
N ILE A 18 10.27 9.26 11.63
CA ILE A 18 11.47 10.10 11.73
C ILE A 18 12.62 9.49 10.91
N ASP A 19 12.93 8.21 11.12
CA ASP A 19 14.00 7.50 10.42
C ASP A 19 13.77 7.52 8.89
N LEU A 20 12.52 7.37 8.44
CA LEU A 20 12.18 7.50 7.03
C LEU A 20 12.46 8.91 6.50
N ILE A 21 11.99 9.96 7.19
CA ILE A 21 12.21 11.35 6.77
C ILE A 21 13.72 11.63 6.65
N GLU A 22 14.49 11.26 7.65
CA GLU A 22 15.94 11.43 7.62
C GLU A 22 16.60 10.68 6.45
N SER A 23 16.12 9.45 6.14
CA SER A 23 16.61 8.68 5.00
C SER A 23 16.27 9.33 3.66
N ILE A 24 15.06 9.93 3.52
CA ILE A 24 14.67 10.68 2.33
C ILE A 24 15.57 11.90 2.15
N LEU A 25 15.74 12.73 3.19
CA LEU A 25 16.58 13.93 3.16
C LEU A 25 18.04 13.60 2.81
N LYS A 26 18.53 12.45 3.29
CA LYS A 26 19.91 11.99 3.04
C LYS A 26 20.14 11.52 1.60
N HIS A 27 19.17 10.83 1.00
CA HIS A 27 19.38 10.11 -0.26
C HIS A 27 18.75 10.77 -1.48
N SER A 28 17.85 11.75 -1.31
CA SER A 28 17.24 12.48 -2.43
C SER A 28 18.21 13.51 -3.02
N ALA A 29 18.14 13.71 -4.33
CA ALA A 29 18.95 14.71 -5.02
C ALA A 29 18.63 16.13 -4.50
N LYS A 30 19.67 16.97 -4.37
CA LYS A 30 19.55 18.33 -3.80
C LYS A 30 18.76 19.30 -4.66
N ASP A 31 18.72 19.08 -5.96
CA ASP A 31 18.01 19.88 -6.96
C ASP A 31 16.56 19.43 -7.17
N LEU A 32 16.18 18.29 -6.60
CA LEU A 32 14.81 17.76 -6.68
C LEU A 32 13.86 18.57 -5.77
N LYS A 33 12.84 19.17 -6.36
CA LYS A 33 11.83 19.95 -5.62
C LYS A 33 10.72 19.02 -5.11
N TYR A 34 10.81 18.61 -3.86
CA TYR A 34 9.79 17.77 -3.23
C TYR A 34 9.28 18.36 -1.91
N GLN A 35 8.10 17.95 -1.49
CA GLN A 35 7.53 18.19 -0.17
C GLN A 35 7.27 16.86 0.53
N ILE A 36 7.30 16.86 1.86
CA ILE A 36 6.94 15.72 2.71
C ILE A 36 5.71 16.07 3.52
N ILE A 37 4.65 15.31 3.37
CA ILE A 37 3.41 15.46 4.13
C ILE A 37 3.27 14.28 5.06
N VAL A 38 3.43 14.51 6.34
CA VAL A 38 3.25 13.50 7.38
C VAL A 38 1.83 13.61 7.90
N VAL A 39 1.04 12.55 7.71
CA VAL A 39 -0.32 12.46 8.26
C VAL A 39 -0.28 11.63 9.54
N ASP A 40 -0.44 12.28 10.69
CA ASP A 40 -0.69 11.58 11.94
C ASP A 40 -2.15 11.12 11.98
N ASN A 41 -2.36 9.82 11.84
CA ASN A 41 -3.68 9.20 11.66
C ASN A 41 -4.32 8.83 13.00
N ALA A 42 -4.53 9.81 13.88
CA ALA A 42 -5.05 9.66 15.25
C ALA A 42 -4.13 8.86 16.19
N SER A 43 -2.83 9.10 16.18
CA SER A 43 -1.92 8.51 17.15
C SER A 43 -2.23 8.96 18.58
N LYS A 44 -1.81 8.15 19.55
CA LYS A 44 -1.81 8.54 20.98
C LYS A 44 -1.03 9.84 21.14
N LEU A 45 -1.51 10.71 22.05
CA LEU A 45 -0.94 12.05 22.24
C LEU A 45 0.57 12.04 22.46
N LYS A 46 1.09 11.06 23.22
CA LYS A 46 2.54 10.89 23.46
C LYS A 46 3.33 10.72 22.16
N SER A 47 2.86 9.84 21.24
CA SER A 47 3.50 9.60 19.94
C SER A 47 3.43 10.85 19.06
N PHE A 48 2.24 11.46 18.96
CA PHE A 48 2.05 12.71 18.20
C PHE A 48 2.95 13.85 18.70
N THR A 49 3.00 14.08 20.02
CA THR A 49 3.81 15.16 20.61
C THR A 49 5.30 14.95 20.33
N LYS A 50 5.79 13.69 20.40
CA LYS A 50 7.18 13.37 20.10
C LYS A 50 7.51 13.61 18.63
N LEU A 51 6.62 13.18 17.71
CA LEU A 51 6.76 13.45 16.28
C LEU A 51 6.75 14.95 16.00
N LYS A 52 5.77 15.69 16.52
CA LYS A 52 5.66 17.15 16.36
C LYS A 52 6.92 17.87 16.84
N LYS A 53 7.44 17.50 18.02
CA LYS A 53 8.68 18.07 18.58
C LYS A 53 9.87 17.80 17.68
N HIS A 54 9.97 16.61 17.08
CA HIS A 54 11.07 16.31 16.16
C HIS A 54 10.95 17.13 14.88
N LEU A 55 9.77 17.19 14.28
CA LEU A 55 9.55 17.94 13.04
C LEU A 55 9.71 19.44 13.20
N SER A 56 9.51 20.01 14.40
CA SER A 56 9.76 21.44 14.66
C SER A 56 11.26 21.84 14.65
N GLN A 57 12.18 20.88 14.52
CA GLN A 57 13.62 21.15 14.35
C GLN A 57 13.95 21.52 12.90
N TYR A 58 13.09 21.18 11.94
CA TYR A 58 13.27 21.58 10.55
C TYR A 58 12.73 23.02 10.38
N PRO A 59 13.45 23.90 9.65
CA PRO A 59 12.96 25.24 9.35
C PRO A 59 11.59 25.22 8.68
N GLU A 60 10.76 26.23 8.90
CA GLU A 60 9.42 26.33 8.28
C GLU A 60 9.45 26.30 6.73
N ASN A 61 10.61 26.61 6.14
CA ASN A 61 10.82 26.56 4.68
C ASN A 61 11.20 25.16 4.16
N ASP A 62 11.46 24.20 5.04
CA ASP A 62 11.78 22.83 4.63
C ASP A 62 10.52 22.08 4.31
N ASN A 63 9.80 22.30 3.35
CA ASN A 63 8.72 21.57 2.70
C ASN A 63 8.20 20.32 3.45
N ILE A 64 8.31 20.27 4.79
CA ILE A 64 7.83 19.20 5.66
C ILE A 64 6.62 19.70 6.45
N ARG A 65 5.48 19.06 6.22
CA ARG A 65 4.22 19.44 6.84
C ARG A 65 3.65 18.29 7.67
N LEU A 66 3.26 18.58 8.91
CA LEU A 66 2.53 17.65 9.77
C LEU A 66 1.03 18.00 9.75
N VAL A 67 0.22 17.01 9.35
CA VAL A 67 -1.25 17.08 9.35
C VAL A 67 -1.76 16.06 10.36
N ARG A 68 -2.72 16.42 11.21
CA ARG A 68 -3.33 15.47 12.15
C ARG A 68 -4.77 15.17 11.78
N SER A 69 -5.10 13.90 11.73
CA SER A 69 -6.48 13.40 11.69
C SER A 69 -6.97 13.16 13.13
N GLU A 70 -8.20 13.49 13.43
CA GLU A 70 -8.82 13.20 14.73
C GLU A 70 -9.22 11.75 14.90
N ILE A 71 -9.48 11.05 13.78
CA ILE A 71 -9.86 9.64 13.76
C ILE A 71 -8.90 8.85 12.88
N ASN A 72 -8.71 7.57 13.17
CA ASN A 72 -7.94 6.67 12.29
C ASN A 72 -8.79 6.30 11.06
N THR A 73 -8.44 6.86 9.92
CA THR A 73 -9.14 6.67 8.64
C THR A 73 -8.61 5.48 7.83
N GLY A 74 -7.70 4.68 8.40
CA GLY A 74 -7.03 3.58 7.71
C GLY A 74 -5.94 4.08 6.76
N PHE A 75 -5.39 3.17 5.95
CA PHE A 75 -4.29 3.49 5.04
C PHE A 75 -4.74 4.41 3.90
N GLY A 76 -5.77 4.01 3.15
CA GLY A 76 -6.26 4.79 2.02
C GLY A 76 -6.80 6.17 2.43
N GLY A 77 -7.57 6.22 3.52
CA GLY A 77 -8.14 7.49 4.02
C GLY A 77 -7.08 8.47 4.49
N GLY A 78 -6.04 8.00 5.22
CA GLY A 78 -4.92 8.83 5.65
C GLY A 78 -4.11 9.37 4.47
N ASN A 79 -3.84 8.55 3.45
CA ASN A 79 -3.15 8.98 2.23
C ASN A 79 -3.98 10.01 1.45
N ASN A 80 -5.29 9.80 1.29
CA ASN A 80 -6.18 10.78 0.66
C ASN A 80 -6.22 12.12 1.44
N LEU A 81 -6.13 12.08 2.78
CA LEU A 81 -5.98 13.30 3.57
C LEU A 81 -4.66 14.02 3.25
N GLY A 82 -3.55 13.27 3.12
CA GLY A 82 -2.27 13.82 2.72
C GLY A 82 -2.32 14.49 1.34
N VAL A 83 -2.98 13.87 0.36
CA VAL A 83 -3.17 14.42 -0.99
C VAL A 83 -3.87 15.78 -0.97
N LYS A 84 -4.85 15.99 -0.10
CA LYS A 84 -5.54 17.31 0.04
C LYS A 84 -4.60 18.45 0.44
N HIS A 85 -3.42 18.14 0.95
CA HIS A 85 -2.39 19.11 1.33
C HIS A 85 -1.18 19.10 0.37
N ALA A 86 -1.26 18.35 -0.73
CA ALA A 86 -0.23 18.21 -1.73
C ALA A 86 -0.48 19.10 -2.94
N GLU A 87 0.61 19.72 -3.46
CA GLU A 87 0.61 20.47 -4.72
C GLU A 87 1.81 20.02 -5.55
N ALA A 88 1.70 18.87 -6.22
CA ALA A 88 2.81 18.25 -6.93
C ALA A 88 2.39 17.51 -8.21
N GLU A 89 3.36 17.29 -9.10
CA GLU A 89 3.19 16.51 -10.35
C GLU A 89 3.09 15.00 -10.08
N TYR A 90 3.73 14.53 -8.98
CA TYR A 90 3.79 13.14 -8.57
C TYR A 90 3.47 12.97 -7.09
N TYR A 91 2.78 11.89 -6.74
CA TYR A 91 2.54 11.46 -5.37
C TYR A 91 3.33 10.20 -5.04
N ALA A 92 4.11 10.24 -3.98
CA ALA A 92 4.83 9.10 -3.43
C ALA A 92 4.21 8.68 -2.08
N PHE A 93 3.42 7.63 -2.06
CA PHE A 93 2.88 7.06 -0.82
C PHE A 93 3.87 6.06 -0.25
N ILE A 94 4.40 6.34 0.93
CA ILE A 94 5.49 5.57 1.53
C ILE A 94 5.13 5.21 2.98
N ASN A 95 5.20 3.91 3.29
CA ASN A 95 5.00 3.46 4.67
C ASN A 95 6.08 4.00 5.60
N SER A 96 5.69 4.36 6.82
CA SER A 96 6.62 4.92 7.83
C SER A 96 7.80 3.99 8.15
N ASP A 97 7.67 2.68 7.99
CA ASP A 97 8.70 1.68 8.28
C ASP A 97 9.58 1.31 7.05
N VAL A 98 9.76 2.27 6.14
CA VAL A 98 10.65 2.20 4.97
C VAL A 98 11.92 3.02 5.21
N LEU A 99 13.04 2.59 4.64
CA LEU A 99 14.29 3.36 4.57
C LEU A 99 14.82 3.38 3.14
N PHE A 100 15.21 4.55 2.65
CA PHE A 100 15.85 4.69 1.35
C PHE A 100 17.29 4.18 1.40
N GLU A 101 17.72 3.46 0.36
CA GLU A 101 19.10 3.02 0.17
C GLU A 101 19.83 3.90 -0.88
N ASN A 102 19.06 4.55 -1.74
CA ASN A 102 19.53 5.47 -2.78
C ASN A 102 18.40 6.43 -3.18
N ASP A 103 18.61 7.27 -4.19
CA ASP A 103 17.62 8.24 -4.66
C ASP A 103 16.46 7.56 -5.40
N CYS A 104 15.48 7.09 -4.61
CA CYS A 104 14.27 6.50 -5.16
C CYS A 104 13.36 7.52 -5.85
N LEU A 105 13.33 8.77 -5.36
CA LEU A 105 12.40 9.78 -5.88
C LEU A 105 12.76 10.18 -7.31
N SER A 106 14.03 10.54 -7.57
CA SER A 106 14.50 10.90 -8.91
C SER A 106 14.38 9.72 -9.88
N ALA A 107 14.70 8.49 -9.43
CA ALA A 107 14.60 7.30 -10.27
C ALA A 107 13.16 7.03 -10.71
N MET A 108 12.17 7.11 -9.77
CA MET A 108 10.76 6.90 -10.10
C MET A 108 10.23 8.00 -11.01
N LYS A 109 10.57 9.28 -10.72
CA LYS A 109 10.16 10.40 -11.56
C LYS A 109 10.68 10.24 -12.99
N SER A 110 11.98 10.02 -13.17
CA SER A 110 12.61 9.84 -14.49
C SER A 110 11.98 8.69 -15.28
N PHE A 111 11.65 7.60 -14.59
CA PHE A 111 10.98 6.46 -15.24
C PHE A 111 9.57 6.83 -15.72
N LEU A 112 8.76 7.48 -14.90
CA LEU A 112 7.42 7.92 -15.31
C LEU A 112 7.46 9.00 -16.38
N ASP A 113 8.41 9.94 -16.32
CA ASP A 113 8.59 10.98 -17.36
C ASP A 113 8.82 10.36 -18.76
N SER A 114 9.59 9.26 -18.81
CA SER A 114 9.89 8.56 -20.07
C SER A 114 8.77 7.62 -20.54
N ARG A 115 7.74 7.38 -19.72
CA ARG A 115 6.70 6.36 -19.95
C ARG A 115 5.30 6.89 -19.64
N PRO A 116 4.65 7.59 -20.56
CA PRO A 116 3.30 8.15 -20.36
C PRO A 116 2.21 7.07 -20.16
N ASP A 117 2.48 5.81 -20.54
CA ASP A 117 1.61 4.65 -20.31
C ASP A 117 1.67 4.08 -18.89
N VAL A 118 2.53 4.66 -18.01
CA VAL A 118 2.73 4.20 -16.64
C VAL A 118 2.10 5.18 -15.65
N GLY A 119 1.06 4.73 -14.95
CA GLY A 119 0.40 5.51 -13.89
C GLY A 119 1.04 5.31 -12.50
N VAL A 120 1.66 4.15 -12.25
CA VAL A 120 2.30 3.85 -10.94
C VAL A 120 3.56 3.01 -11.10
N ALA A 121 4.59 3.33 -10.29
CA ALA A 121 5.81 2.54 -10.19
C ALA A 121 6.23 2.32 -8.73
N THR A 122 7.09 1.32 -8.52
CA THR A 122 7.71 1.00 -7.22
C THR A 122 9.18 0.62 -7.41
N PRO A 123 10.08 1.04 -6.51
CA PRO A 123 11.46 0.55 -6.49
C PRO A 123 11.55 -0.91 -6.02
N GLN A 124 12.74 -1.51 -6.09
CA GLN A 124 12.99 -2.85 -5.57
C GLN A 124 13.05 -2.84 -4.04
N MET A 125 12.16 -3.59 -3.41
CA MET A 125 12.15 -3.79 -1.95
C MET A 125 13.23 -4.78 -1.51
N LEU A 126 13.94 -4.43 -0.43
CA LEU A 126 14.90 -5.27 0.28
C LEU A 126 14.45 -5.49 1.74
N SER A 127 14.90 -6.59 2.35
CA SER A 127 14.85 -6.73 3.80
C SER A 127 15.95 -5.88 4.45
N MET A 128 15.94 -5.75 5.77
CA MET A 128 17.00 -5.04 6.50
C MET A 128 18.38 -5.64 6.26
N GLU A 129 18.46 -6.96 5.99
CA GLU A 129 19.69 -7.69 5.65
C GLU A 129 20.06 -7.61 4.15
N GLY A 130 19.38 -6.75 3.36
CA GLY A 130 19.66 -6.55 1.93
C GLY A 130 19.12 -7.65 0.99
N LYS A 131 18.30 -8.59 1.47
CA LYS A 131 17.72 -9.64 0.63
C LYS A 131 16.49 -9.11 -0.13
N THR A 132 16.41 -9.43 -1.43
CA THR A 132 15.25 -9.09 -2.28
C THR A 132 13.94 -9.58 -1.69
N LYS A 133 12.97 -8.69 -1.57
CA LYS A 133 11.58 -8.94 -1.12
C LYS A 133 10.60 -8.71 -2.27
N ALA A 134 9.33 -9.04 -2.01
CA ALA A 134 8.27 -8.87 -3.00
C ALA A 134 7.85 -7.40 -3.10
N SER A 135 8.32 -6.69 -4.12
CA SER A 135 7.98 -5.29 -4.40
C SER A 135 6.64 -5.13 -5.13
N PHE A 136 6.01 -6.23 -5.54
CA PHE A 136 4.73 -6.24 -6.22
C PHE A 136 3.92 -7.48 -5.85
N ILE A 137 2.64 -7.44 -6.14
CA ILE A 137 1.68 -8.53 -5.92
C ILE A 137 0.88 -8.77 -7.19
N HIS A 138 0.20 -9.92 -7.23
CA HIS A 138 -0.74 -10.23 -8.31
C HIS A 138 -2.14 -9.74 -7.94
N PHE A 139 -2.95 -9.37 -8.92
CA PHE A 139 -4.35 -9.08 -8.66
C PHE A 139 -5.03 -10.30 -8.04
N ILE A 140 -5.79 -10.05 -7.00
CA ILE A 140 -6.72 -11.06 -6.49
C ILE A 140 -7.84 -11.26 -7.51
N SER A 141 -8.20 -12.51 -7.74
CA SER A 141 -9.36 -12.90 -8.54
C SER A 141 -9.95 -14.19 -8.00
N PRO A 142 -11.24 -14.50 -8.27
CA PRO A 142 -11.79 -15.80 -7.90
C PRO A 142 -10.93 -16.97 -8.36
N ALA A 143 -10.45 -16.94 -9.59
CA ALA A 143 -9.55 -17.98 -10.13
C ALA A 143 -8.20 -18.05 -9.39
N TYR A 144 -7.61 -16.88 -9.05
CA TYR A 144 -6.35 -16.85 -8.30
C TYR A 144 -6.50 -17.42 -6.89
N GLU A 145 -7.60 -17.11 -6.22
CA GLU A 145 -7.89 -17.58 -4.86
C GLU A 145 -8.24 -19.07 -4.82
N ILE A 146 -8.91 -19.60 -5.85
CA ILE A 146 -9.29 -21.03 -5.94
C ILE A 146 -8.12 -21.89 -6.37
N PHE A 147 -7.43 -21.54 -7.46
CA PHE A 147 -6.40 -22.39 -8.09
C PHE A 147 -4.98 -22.06 -7.64
N GLY A 148 -4.75 -20.86 -7.09
CA GLY A 148 -3.45 -20.37 -6.67
C GLY A 148 -2.52 -20.00 -7.84
N ARG A 149 -1.45 -19.27 -7.51
CA ARG A 149 -0.50 -18.76 -8.50
C ARG A 149 0.18 -19.85 -9.33
N SER A 150 0.47 -20.99 -8.73
CA SER A 150 1.26 -22.05 -9.41
C SER A 150 0.54 -22.61 -10.62
N ILE A 151 -0.77 -22.83 -10.52
CA ILE A 151 -1.60 -23.32 -11.62
C ILE A 151 -1.80 -22.23 -12.67
N LEU A 152 -2.14 -21.00 -12.25
CA LEU A 152 -2.37 -19.90 -13.17
C LEU A 152 -1.11 -19.49 -13.95
N LYS A 153 0.07 -19.59 -13.33
CA LYS A 153 1.34 -19.37 -14.01
C LYS A 153 1.59 -20.38 -15.13
N TRP A 154 1.07 -21.58 -15.02
CA TRP A 154 1.16 -22.60 -16.07
C TRP A 154 0.42 -22.19 -17.33
N ILE A 155 -0.69 -21.45 -17.14
CA ILE A 155 -1.52 -20.91 -18.23
C ILE A 155 -0.90 -19.65 -18.84
N ASP A 156 -0.36 -18.73 -17.99
CA ASP A 156 0.23 -17.46 -18.44
C ASP A 156 1.43 -17.06 -17.57
N VAL A 157 2.63 -17.45 -18.03
CA VAL A 157 3.89 -17.16 -17.32
C VAL A 157 4.19 -15.67 -17.23
N LYS A 158 3.82 -14.88 -18.27
CA LYS A 158 4.10 -13.43 -18.32
C LYS A 158 3.22 -12.66 -17.34
N LYS A 159 1.99 -13.09 -17.14
CA LYS A 159 1.03 -12.47 -16.21
C LYS A 159 1.38 -12.70 -14.75
N TYR A 160 2.12 -13.76 -14.42
CA TYR A 160 2.44 -14.16 -13.04
C TYR A 160 3.95 -14.24 -12.78
N PRO A 161 4.71 -13.13 -12.92
CA PRO A 161 6.15 -13.08 -12.64
C PRO A 161 6.45 -13.43 -11.17
N LYS A 162 7.67 -13.84 -10.85
CA LYS A 162 8.08 -14.15 -9.46
C LYS A 162 8.33 -12.87 -8.68
N ALA A 163 7.49 -12.53 -7.70
CA ALA A 163 7.60 -11.29 -6.92
C ALA A 163 8.88 -11.16 -6.07
N ARG A 164 9.52 -12.27 -5.69
CA ARG A 164 10.76 -12.29 -4.89
C ARG A 164 12.03 -12.49 -5.72
N LYS A 165 11.95 -12.36 -7.05
CA LYS A 165 13.11 -12.40 -7.94
C LYS A 165 13.77 -11.02 -7.99
N LYS A 166 15.11 -10.96 -8.03
CA LYS A 166 15.83 -9.73 -8.41
C LYS A 166 15.72 -9.55 -9.92
N TYR A 167 15.29 -8.38 -10.34
CA TYR A 167 15.21 -7.97 -11.74
C TYR A 167 16.31 -6.97 -12.04
N ASN A 168 16.78 -6.92 -13.28
CA ASN A 168 17.83 -6.00 -13.75
C ASN A 168 17.29 -4.98 -14.77
N HIS A 169 15.99 -5.00 -15.03
CA HIS A 169 15.29 -4.05 -15.92
C HIS A 169 13.86 -3.88 -15.41
N PRO A 170 13.22 -2.76 -15.72
CA PRO A 170 11.83 -2.52 -15.35
C PRO A 170 10.91 -3.59 -15.91
N ILE A 171 9.97 -4.05 -15.10
CA ILE A 171 8.96 -5.04 -15.51
C ILE A 171 7.56 -4.54 -15.21
N ARG A 172 6.63 -4.77 -16.14
CA ARG A 172 5.22 -4.56 -15.92
C ARG A 172 4.70 -5.56 -14.89
N VAL A 173 3.93 -5.08 -13.92
CA VAL A 173 3.37 -5.87 -12.83
C VAL A 173 1.85 -5.64 -12.72
N ALA A 174 1.16 -6.51 -12.00
CA ALA A 174 -0.27 -6.34 -11.80
C ALA A 174 -0.56 -5.21 -10.81
N SER A 175 0.10 -5.25 -9.64
CA SER A 175 -0.04 -4.24 -8.60
C SER A 175 1.27 -4.08 -7.87
N VAL A 176 1.68 -2.85 -7.59
CA VAL A 176 2.86 -2.55 -6.77
C VAL A 176 2.59 -2.88 -5.30
N ALA A 177 3.64 -3.03 -4.48
CA ALA A 177 3.46 -3.20 -3.03
C ALA A 177 3.07 -1.87 -2.36
N GLY A 178 2.14 -1.91 -1.42
CA GLY A 178 1.64 -0.72 -0.72
C GLY A 178 2.67 0.03 0.12
N SER A 179 3.87 -0.57 0.35
CA SER A 179 4.93 0.07 1.14
C SER A 179 5.63 1.23 0.43
N PHE A 180 5.62 1.25 -0.90
CA PHE A 180 6.14 2.34 -1.73
C PHE A 180 5.38 2.38 -3.05
N MET A 181 4.54 3.38 -3.24
CA MET A 181 3.76 3.58 -4.46
C MET A 181 4.02 4.98 -5.00
N PHE A 182 4.56 5.10 -6.20
CA PHE A 182 4.86 6.37 -6.85
C PHE A 182 3.94 6.57 -8.06
N PHE A 183 3.04 7.56 -7.96
CA PHE A 183 2.01 7.84 -8.97
C PHE A 183 2.29 9.14 -9.71
N ARG A 184 1.85 9.18 -10.96
CA ARG A 184 1.55 10.45 -11.62
C ARG A 184 0.28 11.02 -10.98
N ALA A 185 0.34 12.28 -10.50
CA ALA A 185 -0.78 12.87 -9.74
C ALA A 185 -2.08 12.90 -10.58
N VAL A 186 -2.00 13.31 -11.85
CA VAL A 186 -3.17 13.38 -12.75
C VAL A 186 -3.84 12.02 -12.92
N ASP A 187 -3.08 10.92 -12.99
CA ASP A 187 -3.63 9.57 -13.14
C ASP A 187 -4.27 9.08 -11.84
N PHE A 188 -3.64 9.40 -10.69
CA PHE A 188 -4.20 9.08 -9.38
C PHE A 188 -5.50 9.83 -9.10
N ASP A 189 -5.54 11.12 -9.45
CA ASP A 189 -6.71 11.98 -9.27
C ASP A 189 -7.85 11.57 -10.22
N ALA A 190 -7.54 11.20 -11.47
CA ALA A 190 -8.52 10.75 -12.47
C ALA A 190 -9.29 9.50 -12.02
N ILE A 191 -8.65 8.60 -11.27
CA ILE A 191 -9.33 7.42 -10.72
C ILE A 191 -9.99 7.67 -9.35
N GLY A 192 -9.96 8.91 -8.82
CA GLY A 192 -10.56 9.30 -7.55
C GLY A 192 -9.78 8.90 -6.30
N GLY A 193 -8.47 8.64 -6.40
CA GLY A 193 -7.61 8.31 -5.28
C GLY A 193 -7.83 6.91 -4.69
N PHE A 194 -7.46 6.70 -3.43
CA PHE A 194 -7.76 5.45 -2.71
C PHE A 194 -9.23 5.35 -2.36
N ASP A 195 -9.77 4.13 -2.45
CA ASP A 195 -11.17 3.87 -2.07
C ASP A 195 -11.36 3.99 -0.55
N PRO A 196 -12.17 4.94 -0.07
CA PRO A 196 -12.39 5.13 1.35
C PRO A 196 -13.17 3.97 2.01
N GLN A 197 -13.73 3.04 1.27
CA GLN A 197 -14.38 1.84 1.81
C GLN A 197 -13.37 0.78 2.27
N ILE A 198 -12.12 0.84 1.80
CA ILE A 198 -11.04 -0.05 2.21
C ILE A 198 -10.30 0.62 3.37
N PHE A 199 -10.41 0.03 4.57
CA PHE A 199 -9.74 0.58 5.76
C PHE A 199 -8.26 0.16 5.81
N LEU A 200 -7.99 -1.13 5.56
CA LEU A 200 -6.63 -1.67 5.57
C LEU A 200 -6.57 -2.95 4.71
N TYR A 201 -5.48 -3.13 3.95
CA TYR A 201 -5.20 -4.21 3.01
C TYR A 201 -5.99 -4.13 1.69
N TYR A 202 -5.33 -4.47 0.60
CA TYR A 202 -5.84 -4.48 -0.78
C TYR A 202 -6.10 -3.10 -1.40
N GLU A 203 -5.73 -1.99 -0.74
CA GLU A 203 -5.79 -0.65 -1.31
C GLU A 203 -4.95 -0.53 -2.58
N GLU A 204 -3.72 -1.10 -2.52
CA GLU A 204 -2.81 -1.14 -3.65
C GLU A 204 -3.35 -1.98 -4.82
N THR A 205 -4.04 -3.07 -4.51
CA THR A 205 -4.69 -3.90 -5.53
C THR A 205 -5.85 -3.17 -6.19
N ASP A 206 -6.69 -2.50 -5.41
CA ASP A 206 -7.84 -1.74 -5.89
C ASP A 206 -7.40 -0.56 -6.78
N VAL A 207 -6.45 0.25 -6.30
CA VAL A 207 -5.98 1.43 -7.03
C VAL A 207 -5.25 1.04 -8.32
N CYS A 208 -4.40 0.01 -8.30
CA CYS A 208 -3.71 -0.47 -9.51
C CYS A 208 -4.70 -1.08 -10.53
N LYS A 209 -5.76 -1.74 -10.07
CA LYS A 209 -6.79 -2.27 -10.96
C LYS A 209 -7.57 -1.14 -11.65
N ARG A 210 -7.95 -0.08 -10.90
CA ARG A 210 -8.63 1.09 -11.47
C ARG A 210 -7.73 1.85 -12.46
N LEU A 211 -6.42 2.00 -12.18
CA LEU A 211 -5.45 2.55 -13.13
C LEU A 211 -5.39 1.72 -14.41
N LEU A 212 -5.31 0.39 -14.29
CA LEU A 212 -5.30 -0.49 -15.46
C LEU A 212 -6.58 -0.34 -16.31
N ASP A 213 -7.73 -0.21 -15.67
CA ASP A 213 -9.02 0.00 -16.36
C ASP A 213 -9.09 1.40 -17.02
N HIS A 214 -8.28 2.35 -16.54
CA HIS A 214 -8.03 3.67 -17.14
C HIS A 214 -6.92 3.68 -18.22
N GLY A 215 -6.39 2.51 -18.60
CA GLY A 215 -5.34 2.37 -19.62
C GLY A 215 -3.92 2.57 -19.10
N GLN A 216 -3.72 2.77 -17.81
CA GLN A 216 -2.41 2.97 -17.17
C GLN A 216 -1.81 1.68 -16.63
N SER A 217 -0.49 1.56 -16.70
CA SER A 217 0.24 0.36 -16.27
C SER A 217 0.96 0.58 -14.93
N ALA A 218 1.23 -0.54 -14.24
CA ALA A 218 2.05 -0.57 -13.04
C ALA A 218 3.40 -1.23 -13.31
N TYR A 219 4.50 -0.69 -12.75
CA TYR A 219 5.86 -1.19 -12.98
C TYR A 219 6.67 -1.34 -11.69
N LEU A 220 7.49 -2.40 -11.65
CA LEU A 220 8.66 -2.49 -10.78
C LEU A 220 9.87 -1.90 -11.53
N VAL A 221 10.57 -0.94 -10.90
CA VAL A 221 11.77 -0.28 -11.42
C VAL A 221 12.95 -0.65 -10.50
N PRO A 222 13.80 -1.60 -10.89
CA PRO A 222 14.83 -2.15 -9.99
C PRO A 222 16.08 -1.29 -9.86
N ASP A 223 16.20 -0.17 -10.59
CA ASP A 223 17.36 0.72 -10.59
C ASP A 223 17.50 1.48 -9.26
N SER A 224 16.45 1.55 -8.47
CA SER A 224 16.47 2.07 -7.11
C SER A 224 15.92 1.06 -6.10
N THR A 225 16.38 1.18 -4.85
CA THR A 225 16.10 0.21 -3.80
C THR A 225 15.75 0.88 -2.48
N TYR A 226 14.86 0.27 -1.73
CA TYR A 226 14.53 0.66 -0.37
C TYR A 226 14.46 -0.55 0.55
N LYS A 227 14.74 -0.35 1.83
CA LYS A 227 14.52 -1.36 2.87
C LYS A 227 13.17 -1.19 3.53
N HIS A 228 12.58 -2.30 3.97
CA HIS A 228 11.31 -2.31 4.68
C HIS A 228 11.40 -3.23 5.91
N TYR A 229 11.08 -2.69 7.09
CA TYR A 229 11.17 -3.43 8.37
C TYR A 229 10.21 -4.61 8.48
N HIS A 230 9.14 -4.65 7.66
CA HIS A 230 8.14 -5.73 7.65
C HIS A 230 7.63 -6.14 9.04
N GLY A 231 6.64 -5.46 9.54
CA GLY A 231 5.93 -5.83 10.76
C GLY A 231 6.39 -5.08 12.02
N GLY A 232 7.23 -4.06 11.88
CA GLY A 232 7.51 -3.13 12.97
C GLY A 232 6.25 -2.45 13.51
N SER A 233 5.24 -2.30 12.64
CA SER A 233 3.95 -1.68 12.97
C SER A 233 2.79 -2.69 13.14
N THR A 234 3.02 -4.03 13.01
CA THR A 234 1.91 -4.98 12.81
C THR A 234 1.92 -6.17 13.76
N GLU A 235 1.21 -6.07 14.90
CA GLU A 235 0.79 -7.27 15.63
C GLU A 235 -0.19 -8.13 14.82
N LYS A 236 0.10 -9.44 14.69
CA LYS A 236 -0.79 -10.41 14.04
C LYS A 236 -1.93 -10.80 14.99
N ASN A 237 -2.92 -9.95 15.15
CA ASN A 237 -4.09 -10.26 15.96
C ASN A 237 -5.29 -10.72 15.09
N LEU A 238 -6.31 -11.28 15.76
CA LEU A 238 -7.52 -11.78 15.10
C LEU A 238 -8.26 -10.66 14.34
N LYS A 239 -8.34 -9.46 14.92
CA LYS A 239 -9.02 -8.30 14.33
C LYS A 239 -8.45 -7.93 12.96
N ARG A 240 -7.12 -7.92 12.82
CA ARG A 240 -6.46 -7.66 11.53
C ARG A 240 -6.70 -8.76 10.50
N LYS A 241 -6.79 -10.01 10.94
CA LYS A 241 -7.19 -11.11 10.03
C LYS A 241 -8.62 -10.95 9.55
N MET A 242 -9.51 -10.46 10.42
CA MET A 242 -10.89 -10.14 10.04
C MET A 242 -10.92 -9.00 9.02
N GLU A 243 -10.17 -7.91 9.25
CA GLU A 243 -10.06 -6.80 8.31
C GLU A 243 -9.54 -7.24 6.94
N LEU A 244 -8.51 -8.08 6.91
CA LEU A 244 -7.98 -8.63 5.66
C LEU A 244 -9.04 -9.45 4.89
N VAL A 245 -9.92 -10.19 5.58
CA VAL A 245 -11.04 -10.91 4.94
C VAL A 245 -12.09 -9.94 4.42
N ILE A 246 -12.42 -8.90 5.20
CA ILE A 246 -13.42 -7.88 4.82
C ILE A 246 -12.96 -7.15 3.55
N SER A 247 -11.75 -6.63 3.54
CA SER A 247 -11.19 -5.90 2.39
C SER A 247 -11.05 -6.81 1.17
N LYS A 248 -10.60 -8.07 1.35
CA LYS A 248 -10.53 -9.05 0.25
C LYS A 248 -11.89 -9.31 -0.39
N TYR A 249 -12.92 -9.55 0.40
CA TYR A 249 -14.26 -9.83 -0.10
C TYR A 249 -14.85 -8.60 -0.80
N TYR A 250 -14.64 -7.42 -0.24
CA TYR A 250 -15.07 -6.17 -0.85
C TYR A 250 -14.42 -5.96 -2.23
N VAL A 251 -13.08 -6.08 -2.31
CA VAL A 251 -12.33 -5.87 -3.57
C VAL A 251 -12.68 -6.94 -4.62
N LEU A 252 -12.89 -8.20 -4.21
CA LEU A 252 -13.37 -9.24 -5.12
C LEU A 252 -14.76 -8.94 -5.67
N LYS A 253 -15.71 -8.50 -4.84
CA LYS A 253 -17.04 -8.09 -5.29
C LYS A 253 -17.00 -6.87 -6.22
N LYS A 254 -16.12 -5.90 -5.93
CA LYS A 254 -15.99 -4.66 -6.70
C LYS A 254 -15.46 -4.89 -8.11
N HIS A 255 -14.48 -5.78 -8.28
CA HIS A 255 -13.75 -5.93 -9.53
C HIS A 255 -14.07 -7.18 -10.35
N HIS A 256 -14.93 -8.06 -9.86
CA HIS A 256 -15.26 -9.30 -10.54
C HIS A 256 -16.77 -9.56 -10.64
N PRO A 257 -17.22 -10.30 -11.67
CA PRO A 257 -18.61 -10.72 -11.77
C PRO A 257 -19.08 -11.48 -10.53
N LEU A 258 -20.30 -11.23 -10.10
CA LEU A 258 -20.88 -11.84 -8.88
C LEU A 258 -20.82 -13.37 -8.90
N LEU A 259 -21.04 -14.00 -10.06
CA LEU A 259 -20.93 -15.46 -10.18
C LEU A 259 -19.53 -15.96 -9.76
N GLY A 260 -18.47 -15.30 -10.23
CA GLY A 260 -17.10 -15.63 -9.86
C GLY A 260 -16.84 -15.43 -8.37
N PHE A 261 -17.38 -14.34 -7.78
CA PHE A 261 -17.29 -14.10 -6.35
C PHE A 261 -18.02 -15.21 -5.55
N TYR A 262 -19.22 -15.63 -5.92
CA TYR A 262 -19.95 -16.66 -5.20
C TYR A 262 -19.27 -18.03 -5.30
N LEU A 263 -18.70 -18.39 -6.45
CA LEU A 263 -17.89 -19.60 -6.60
C LEU A 263 -16.68 -19.59 -5.64
N PHE A 264 -15.92 -18.48 -5.61
CA PHE A 264 -14.84 -18.31 -4.64
C PHE A 264 -15.34 -18.41 -3.20
N TRP A 265 -16.43 -17.71 -2.87
CA TRP A 265 -16.99 -17.69 -1.52
C TRP A 265 -17.35 -19.09 -1.01
N VAL A 266 -18.01 -19.92 -1.83
CA VAL A 266 -18.34 -21.31 -1.48
C VAL A 266 -17.06 -22.11 -1.21
N VAL A 267 -16.05 -22.02 -2.08
CA VAL A 267 -14.78 -22.74 -1.92
C VAL A 267 -14.04 -22.29 -0.65
N ASP A 268 -13.98 -20.97 -0.39
CA ASP A 268 -13.33 -20.42 0.81
C ASP A 268 -14.07 -20.81 2.09
N LEU A 269 -15.40 -20.88 2.06
CA LEU A 269 -16.23 -21.36 3.16
C LEU A 269 -15.98 -22.85 3.45
N VAL A 270 -16.07 -23.71 2.44
CA VAL A 270 -15.82 -25.16 2.58
C VAL A 270 -14.39 -25.41 3.09
N SER A 271 -13.39 -24.73 2.50
CA SER A 271 -11.99 -24.83 2.95
C SER A 271 -11.83 -24.40 4.41
N SER A 272 -12.58 -23.39 4.85
CA SER A 272 -12.52 -22.90 6.23
C SER A 272 -13.21 -23.87 7.19
N LEU A 273 -14.37 -24.43 6.80
CA LEU A 273 -15.12 -25.42 7.58
C LEU A 273 -14.29 -26.67 7.83
N VAL A 274 -13.61 -27.22 6.81
CA VAL A 274 -12.72 -28.38 6.93
C VAL A 274 -11.55 -28.13 7.90
N LYS A 275 -11.06 -26.88 7.96
CA LYS A 275 -9.94 -26.51 8.86
C LYS A 275 -10.40 -26.23 10.30
N LEU A 276 -11.67 -25.98 10.53
CA LEU A 276 -12.20 -25.50 11.80
C LEU A 276 -11.97 -26.48 12.96
N PRO A 277 -12.15 -27.82 12.83
CA PRO A 277 -11.87 -28.78 13.89
C PRO A 277 -10.40 -28.73 14.38
N PHE A 278 -9.47 -28.44 13.44
CA PHE A 278 -8.03 -28.36 13.74
C PHE A 278 -7.60 -26.97 14.22
N LYS A 279 -8.44 -25.94 14.03
CA LYS A 279 -8.15 -24.53 14.37
C LYS A 279 -9.36 -23.83 14.99
N PRO A 280 -9.85 -24.26 16.15
CA PRO A 280 -11.10 -23.75 16.74
C PRO A 280 -11.05 -22.24 17.02
N LYS A 281 -9.87 -21.68 17.29
CA LYS A 281 -9.68 -20.21 17.45
C LYS A 281 -10.01 -19.39 16.19
N GLN A 282 -10.23 -20.04 15.02
CA GLN A 282 -10.62 -19.37 13.78
C GLN A 282 -12.15 -19.32 13.59
N TRP A 283 -12.96 -19.76 14.55
CA TRP A 283 -14.42 -19.65 14.49
C TRP A 283 -14.93 -18.25 14.12
N PRO A 284 -14.41 -17.15 14.70
CA PRO A 284 -14.86 -15.81 14.32
C PRO A 284 -14.61 -15.46 12.83
N LEU A 285 -13.49 -15.95 12.27
CA LEU A 285 -13.19 -15.77 10.84
C LEU A 285 -14.14 -16.59 9.95
N PHE A 286 -14.46 -17.81 10.36
CA PHE A 286 -15.45 -18.63 9.64
C PHE A 286 -16.82 -17.96 9.63
N TYR A 287 -17.29 -17.51 10.80
CA TYR A 287 -18.56 -16.79 10.90
C TYR A 287 -18.58 -15.53 10.03
N LEU A 288 -17.49 -14.74 10.06
CA LEU A 288 -17.35 -13.55 9.23
C LEU A 288 -17.47 -13.87 7.73
N LYS A 289 -16.85 -14.95 7.28
CA LYS A 289 -16.95 -15.44 5.89
C LYS A 289 -18.35 -15.92 5.55
N LEU A 290 -19.01 -16.61 6.47
CA LEU A 290 -20.39 -17.08 6.29
C LEU A 290 -21.35 -15.93 5.99
N ILE A 291 -21.23 -14.81 6.68
CA ILE A 291 -22.01 -13.59 6.44
C ILE A 291 -21.43 -12.69 5.35
N GLN A 292 -20.51 -13.21 4.51
CA GLN A 292 -19.86 -12.51 3.40
C GLN A 292 -19.07 -11.26 3.81
N ALA A 293 -18.51 -11.24 5.01
CA ALA A 293 -17.59 -10.22 5.52
C ALA A 293 -18.06 -8.76 5.25
N PRO A 294 -19.18 -8.34 5.81
CA PRO A 294 -19.75 -7.03 5.52
C PRO A 294 -18.90 -5.88 6.08
N LEU A 295 -18.88 -4.74 5.38
CA LEU A 295 -18.06 -3.57 5.72
C LEU A 295 -18.33 -2.99 7.12
N HIS A 296 -19.54 -3.12 7.66
CA HIS A 296 -19.86 -2.63 9.01
C HIS A 296 -19.12 -3.38 10.13
N ARG A 297 -18.43 -4.49 9.82
CA ARG A 297 -17.55 -5.22 10.74
C ARG A 297 -16.07 -4.80 10.64
N SER A 298 -15.75 -3.81 9.82
CA SER A 298 -14.40 -3.28 9.68
C SER A 298 -13.92 -2.59 10.96
N LEU A 299 -12.59 -2.62 11.18
CA LEU A 299 -11.89 -1.89 12.24
C LEU A 299 -12.13 -0.36 12.20
N ARG A 300 -12.57 0.17 11.06
CA ARG A 300 -12.96 1.57 10.93
C ARG A 300 -13.94 2.01 12.02
N HIS A 301 -14.92 1.17 12.35
CA HIS A 301 -15.96 1.46 13.31
C HIS A 301 -15.51 1.32 14.79
N GLU A 302 -14.29 0.78 15.01
CA GLU A 302 -13.67 0.75 16.34
C GLU A 302 -12.72 1.95 16.57
N SER A 303 -12.44 2.72 15.54
CA SER A 303 -11.45 3.81 15.54
C SER A 303 -12.10 5.20 15.67
N SER A 304 -13.43 5.24 15.75
CA SER A 304 -14.25 6.45 15.95
C SER A 304 -14.51 6.72 17.43
#